data_f13cd498c2aca545fda1acb6858e996b
#
_entry.id   f13cd498c2aca545fda1acb6858e996b
#
_cell.length_a   1.000
_cell.length_b   1.000
_cell.length_c   1.000
_cell.angle_alpha   90.00
_cell.angle_beta   90.00
_cell.angle_gamma   90.00
#
_symmetry.space_group_name_H-M   'P 1'
#
loop_
_entity.id
_entity.type
_entity.pdbx_description
1 polymer ?
#
loop_
_entity_poly.entity_id
_entity_poly.type
_entity_poly.pdbx_seq_one_letter_code
_entity_poly.pdbx_strand_id
1 'polypeptide(L)'
;QYGLLNPLNVNYIEDNDIYELESGDRRLHALQNLFQRYENIDGFEDTVEYKLYCKNIHSLYVNGIDCMVEKGDTDRDSVRARIIVHNESVRPFDALRTAEKINELAEIYTRQNKNLPKEQRFNVNKRIADDLKGKYTVRQIIRYKNFDSLIDELKEVVINHGMSISEISTYHTLTVDEQALLAHYIKQYHIPGEKLTLPSIDLSL
;
A
#
# COMPACT_ATOMS: atom_id res chain seq x y z
N GLN A 1 4.51 25.36 -11.66
CA GLN A 1 3.77 26.40 -12.39
C GLN A 1 2.29 26.47 -11.97
N TYR A 2 1.68 25.38 -11.52
CA TYR A 2 0.25 25.31 -11.16
C TYR A 2 0.02 25.02 -9.65
N GLY A 3 1.05 25.13 -8.83
CA GLY A 3 0.95 24.85 -7.40
C GLY A 3 0.72 23.36 -7.09
N LEU A 4 0.09 23.08 -5.97
CA LEU A 4 -0.28 21.73 -5.58
C LEU A 4 -1.63 21.39 -6.22
N LEU A 5 -1.62 20.64 -7.34
CA LEU A 5 -2.84 20.29 -8.09
C LEU A 5 -3.78 19.39 -7.28
N ASN A 6 -3.24 18.59 -6.37
CA ASN A 6 -4.00 17.73 -5.48
C ASN A 6 -3.65 18.08 -4.04
N PRO A 7 -4.61 18.47 -3.19
CA PRO A 7 -4.38 18.79 -1.79
C PRO A 7 -3.83 17.58 -1.02
N LEU A 8 -3.22 17.83 0.13
CA LEU A 8 -2.88 16.79 1.07
C LEU A 8 -4.15 16.30 1.78
N ASN A 9 -4.24 15.01 2.09
CA ASN A 9 -5.33 14.50 2.91
C ASN A 9 -4.82 14.34 4.34
N VAL A 10 -5.51 14.97 5.26
CA VAL A 10 -5.15 14.99 6.68
C VAL A 10 -6.34 14.63 7.54
N ASN A 11 -6.08 13.94 8.64
CA ASN A 11 -7.05 13.68 9.69
C ASN A 11 -6.84 14.70 10.82
N TYR A 12 -7.87 15.41 11.21
CA TYR A 12 -7.80 16.34 12.32
C TYR A 12 -8.14 15.62 13.63
N ILE A 13 -7.21 15.64 14.57
CA ILE A 13 -7.36 15.04 15.90
C ILE A 13 -7.68 16.16 16.90
N GLU A 14 -8.95 16.27 17.24
CA GLU A 14 -9.49 17.37 18.05
C GLU A 14 -8.85 17.43 19.46
N ASP A 15 -8.61 16.27 20.09
CA ASP A 15 -8.05 16.17 21.45
C ASP A 15 -6.68 16.84 21.59
N ASN A 16 -5.89 16.88 20.52
CA ASN A 16 -4.52 17.39 20.51
C ASN A 16 -4.35 18.61 19.61
N ASP A 17 -5.39 19.06 18.93
CA ASP A 17 -5.34 20.14 17.92
C ASP A 17 -4.24 19.93 16.87
N ILE A 18 -4.13 18.69 16.35
CA ILE A 18 -3.12 18.31 15.36
C ILE A 18 -3.75 17.74 14.10
N TYR A 19 -3.03 17.91 13.00
CA TYR A 19 -3.36 17.30 11.72
C TYR A 19 -2.39 16.15 11.44
N GLU A 20 -2.91 14.93 11.29
CA GLU A 20 -2.15 13.75 10.94
C GLU A 20 -2.27 13.48 9.43
N LEU A 21 -1.14 13.34 8.74
CA LEU A 21 -1.13 13.11 7.30
C LEU A 21 -1.64 11.70 6.96
N GLU A 22 -2.73 11.60 6.21
CA GLU A 22 -3.25 10.33 5.68
C GLU A 22 -2.71 10.02 4.29
N SER A 23 -2.56 11.04 3.43
CA SER A 23 -2.07 10.87 2.07
C SER A 23 -1.38 12.12 1.56
N GLY A 24 -0.28 11.91 0.83
CA GLY A 24 0.50 12.99 0.23
C GLY A 24 1.91 13.13 0.79
N ASP A 25 2.43 12.13 1.50
CA ASP A 25 3.75 12.11 2.12
C ASP A 25 4.88 12.60 1.17
N ARG A 26 4.96 12.06 -0.05
CA ARG A 26 5.94 12.51 -1.04
C ARG A 26 5.77 13.98 -1.45
N ARG A 27 4.51 14.47 -1.49
CA ARG A 27 4.22 15.88 -1.80
C ARG A 27 4.62 16.78 -0.63
N LEU A 28 4.30 16.36 0.60
CA LEU A 28 4.71 17.09 1.80
C LEU A 28 6.22 17.20 1.90
N HIS A 29 6.97 16.11 1.72
CA HIS A 29 8.44 16.13 1.70
C HIS A 29 9.00 17.03 0.60
N ALA A 30 8.41 16.99 -0.61
CA ALA A 30 8.82 17.88 -1.69
C ALA A 30 8.60 19.36 -1.32
N LEU A 31 7.47 19.70 -0.70
CA LEU A 31 7.18 21.05 -0.24
C LEU A 31 8.12 21.49 0.89
N GLN A 32 8.39 20.62 1.87
CA GLN A 32 9.35 20.89 2.94
C GLN A 32 10.75 21.19 2.37
N ASN A 33 11.22 20.40 1.42
CA ASN A 33 12.49 20.64 0.74
C ASN A 33 12.51 21.96 -0.05
N LEU A 34 11.38 22.31 -0.68
CA LEU A 34 11.25 23.58 -1.39
C LEU A 34 11.25 24.77 -0.42
N PHE A 35 10.54 24.67 0.70
CA PHE A 35 10.51 25.71 1.73
C PHE A 35 11.88 25.90 2.37
N GLN A 36 12.57 24.82 2.70
CA GLN A 36 13.92 24.88 3.24
C GLN A 36 14.91 25.55 2.26
N ARG A 37 14.78 25.27 0.97
CA ARG A 37 15.59 25.96 -0.07
C ARG A 37 15.21 27.43 -0.18
N TYR A 38 13.93 27.76 -0.08
CA TYR A 38 13.45 29.15 -0.12
C TYR A 38 13.96 29.98 1.06
N GLU A 39 13.98 29.41 2.27
CA GLU A 39 14.51 30.08 3.48
C GLU A 39 16.02 30.33 3.41
N ASN A 40 16.76 29.45 2.73
CA ASN A 40 18.22 29.51 2.64
C ASN A 40 18.73 30.18 1.33
N ILE A 41 17.85 30.91 0.64
CA ILE A 41 18.23 31.59 -0.60
C ILE A 41 18.95 32.90 -0.30
N ASP A 42 20.28 32.85 -0.26
CA ASP A 42 21.15 34.01 -0.33
C ASP A 42 21.70 34.20 -1.75
N GLY A 43 21.31 35.28 -2.41
CA GLY A 43 22.01 35.81 -3.58
C GLY A 43 21.74 35.15 -4.93
N PHE A 44 20.54 34.68 -5.19
CA PHE A 44 20.21 34.09 -6.50
C PHE A 44 19.92 35.12 -7.59
N GLU A 45 20.31 34.75 -8.81
CA GLU A 45 20.26 35.55 -10.03
C GLU A 45 18.85 36.02 -10.39
N ASP A 46 18.81 37.22 -10.98
CA ASP A 46 17.64 38.00 -11.32
C ASP A 46 16.90 37.50 -12.57
N THR A 47 16.76 36.17 -12.70
CA THR A 47 16.04 35.54 -13.83
C THR A 47 14.53 35.56 -13.64
N VAL A 48 13.78 35.71 -14.73
CA VAL A 48 12.30 35.71 -14.73
C VAL A 48 11.74 34.39 -14.18
N GLU A 49 12.39 33.27 -14.51
CA GLU A 49 12.02 31.93 -14.03
C GLU A 49 12.16 31.79 -12.52
N TYR A 50 13.23 32.33 -11.97
CA TYR A 50 13.48 32.35 -10.54
C TYR A 50 12.47 33.23 -9.78
N LYS A 51 12.17 34.42 -10.30
CA LYS A 51 11.13 35.30 -9.72
C LYS A 51 9.76 34.62 -9.69
N LEU A 52 9.41 33.91 -10.76
CA LEU A 52 8.14 33.14 -10.84
C LEU A 52 8.13 31.97 -9.85
N TYR A 53 9.25 31.26 -9.73
CA TYR A 53 9.45 30.19 -8.75
C TYR A 53 9.30 30.70 -7.33
N CYS A 54 10.00 31.76 -6.96
CA CYS A 54 9.90 32.36 -5.62
C CYS A 54 8.51 32.88 -5.32
N LYS A 55 7.81 33.49 -6.26
CA LYS A 55 6.44 33.98 -6.09
C LYS A 55 5.46 32.81 -5.77
N ASN A 56 5.57 31.72 -6.48
CA ASN A 56 4.69 30.55 -6.28
C ASN A 56 4.96 29.84 -4.93
N ILE A 57 6.24 29.70 -4.56
CA ILE A 57 6.61 29.10 -3.29
C ILE A 57 6.30 30.02 -2.13
N HIS A 58 6.56 31.32 -2.27
CA HIS A 58 6.23 32.31 -1.27
C HIS A 58 4.73 32.30 -0.93
N SER A 59 3.88 32.21 -1.94
CA SER A 59 2.42 32.10 -1.73
C SER A 59 2.04 30.85 -0.92
N LEU A 60 2.63 29.70 -1.22
CA LEU A 60 2.39 28.46 -0.45
C LEU A 60 2.97 28.54 0.97
N TYR A 61 4.13 29.16 1.12
CA TYR A 61 4.81 29.32 2.42
C TYR A 61 4.02 30.24 3.36
N VAL A 62 3.50 31.35 2.86
CA VAL A 62 2.77 32.37 3.64
C VAL A 62 1.32 31.97 3.88
N ASN A 63 0.64 31.44 2.85
CA ASN A 63 -0.79 31.14 2.92
C ASN A 63 -1.08 29.71 3.41
N GLY A 64 -0.04 28.87 3.52
CA GLY A 64 -0.16 27.48 3.90
C GLY A 64 -0.46 26.56 2.70
N ILE A 65 -0.61 25.30 3.01
CA ILE A 65 -0.83 24.21 2.04
C ILE A 65 -2.29 23.80 2.09
N ASP A 66 -2.93 23.74 0.93
CA ASP A 66 -4.31 23.24 0.83
C ASP A 66 -4.38 21.78 1.27
N CYS A 67 -5.25 21.52 2.24
CA CYS A 67 -5.51 20.19 2.77
C CYS A 67 -6.99 19.84 2.67
N MET A 68 -7.28 18.59 2.34
CA MET A 68 -8.59 17.99 2.58
C MET A 68 -8.60 17.43 3.99
N VAL A 69 -9.45 17.98 4.85
CA VAL A 69 -9.53 17.57 6.25
C VAL A 69 -10.65 16.55 6.40
N GLU A 70 -10.30 15.33 6.74
CA GLU A 70 -11.24 14.33 7.23
C GLU A 70 -11.53 14.60 8.71
N LYS A 71 -12.80 14.57 9.10
CA LYS A 71 -13.17 14.81 10.49
C LYS A 71 -12.77 13.62 11.36
N GLY A 72 -11.95 13.93 12.33
CA GLY A 72 -11.65 13.30 13.59
C GLY A 72 -12.13 11.87 13.82
N ASP A 73 -11.60 10.92 13.07
CA ASP A 73 -11.70 9.53 13.45
C ASP A 73 -10.51 9.24 14.37
N THR A 74 -10.78 9.05 15.66
CA THR A 74 -9.77 8.70 16.65
C THR A 74 -9.44 7.21 16.63
N ASP A 75 -10.22 6.41 15.90
CA ASP A 75 -9.93 4.99 15.71
C ASP A 75 -8.78 4.80 14.70
N ARG A 76 -7.61 4.48 15.23
CA ARG A 76 -6.40 4.25 14.42
C ARG A 76 -6.56 3.17 13.36
N ASP A 77 -7.36 2.14 13.63
CA ASP A 77 -7.63 1.07 12.66
C ASP A 77 -8.43 1.61 11.46
N SER A 78 -9.42 2.46 11.69
CA SER A 78 -10.20 3.12 10.62
C SER A 78 -9.34 4.06 9.78
N VAL A 79 -8.52 4.89 10.43
CA VAL A 79 -7.56 5.78 9.74
C VAL A 79 -6.60 4.97 8.88
N ARG A 80 -6.01 3.93 9.45
CA ARG A 80 -5.06 3.06 8.74
C ARG A 80 -5.69 2.35 7.55
N ALA A 81 -6.92 1.84 7.69
CA ALA A 81 -7.66 1.23 6.59
C ALA A 81 -7.88 2.21 5.43
N ARG A 82 -8.29 3.46 5.71
CA ARG A 82 -8.47 4.51 4.69
C ARG A 82 -7.17 4.80 3.95
N ILE A 83 -6.05 4.93 4.67
CA ILE A 83 -4.72 5.15 4.06
C ILE A 83 -4.37 4.02 3.10
N ILE A 84 -4.57 2.76 3.50
CA ILE A 84 -4.29 1.60 2.66
C ILE A 84 -5.17 1.61 1.41
N VAL A 85 -6.48 1.78 1.58
CA VAL A 85 -7.45 1.79 0.47
C VAL A 85 -7.12 2.90 -0.53
N HIS A 86 -6.84 4.11 -0.05
CA HIS A 86 -6.49 5.24 -0.91
C HIS A 86 -5.22 4.98 -1.70
N ASN A 87 -4.17 4.54 -1.03
CA ASN A 87 -2.87 4.27 -1.66
C ASN A 87 -2.95 3.13 -2.67
N GLU A 88 -3.69 2.06 -2.37
CA GLU A 88 -3.82 0.91 -3.26
C GLU A 88 -4.62 1.26 -4.53
N SER A 89 -5.52 2.24 -4.47
CA SER A 89 -6.31 2.68 -5.63
C SER A 89 -5.49 3.46 -6.67
N VAL A 90 -4.39 4.12 -6.28
CA VAL A 90 -3.63 5.06 -7.13
C VAL A 90 -2.23 4.60 -7.51
N ARG A 91 -1.69 3.53 -6.89
CA ARG A 91 -0.32 3.06 -7.14
C ARG A 91 -0.25 2.03 -8.26
N PRO A 92 0.91 1.96 -8.98
CA PRO A 92 1.21 0.86 -9.87
C PRO A 92 1.13 -0.49 -9.13
N PHE A 93 0.76 -1.52 -9.86
CA PHE A 93 0.64 -2.86 -9.33
C PHE A 93 2.00 -3.41 -8.87
N ASP A 94 2.04 -3.91 -7.65
CA ASP A 94 3.15 -4.63 -7.05
C ASP A 94 2.55 -5.77 -6.22
N ALA A 95 2.85 -6.99 -6.61
CA ALA A 95 2.20 -8.18 -6.07
C ALA A 95 2.45 -8.40 -4.58
N LEU A 96 3.72 -8.25 -4.14
CA LEU A 96 4.11 -8.40 -2.73
C LEU A 96 3.41 -7.35 -1.87
N ARG A 97 3.58 -6.11 -2.27
CA ARG A 97 3.00 -4.99 -1.55
C ARG A 97 1.48 -5.03 -1.48
N THR A 98 0.83 -5.46 -2.58
CA THR A 98 -0.62 -5.64 -2.62
C THR A 98 -1.07 -6.75 -1.65
N ALA A 99 -0.34 -7.87 -1.60
CA ALA A 99 -0.61 -8.96 -0.68
C ALA A 99 -0.50 -8.51 0.79
N GLU A 100 0.60 -7.83 1.14
CA GLU A 100 0.82 -7.26 2.49
C GLU A 100 -0.32 -6.32 2.89
N LYS A 101 -0.73 -5.40 2.01
CA LYS A 101 -1.78 -4.43 2.29
C LYS A 101 -3.17 -5.06 2.41
N ILE A 102 -3.48 -6.04 1.58
CA ILE A 102 -4.73 -6.82 1.69
C ILE A 102 -4.76 -7.59 3.01
N ASN A 103 -3.64 -8.16 3.44
CA ASN A 103 -3.58 -8.87 4.71
C ASN A 103 -3.71 -7.90 5.90
N GLU A 104 -3.03 -6.76 5.87
CA GLU A 104 -3.17 -5.69 6.87
C GLU A 104 -4.64 -5.23 7.00
N LEU A 105 -5.35 -4.99 5.88
CA LEU A 105 -6.78 -4.68 5.88
C LEU A 105 -7.61 -5.82 6.49
N ALA A 106 -7.27 -7.07 6.18
CA ALA A 106 -7.99 -8.21 6.72
C ALA A 106 -7.84 -8.31 8.25
N GLU A 107 -6.67 -8.02 8.79
CA GLU A 107 -6.42 -7.96 10.22
C GLU A 107 -7.23 -6.83 10.89
N ILE A 108 -7.17 -5.62 10.34
CA ILE A 108 -7.92 -4.46 10.82
C ILE A 108 -9.42 -4.79 10.89
N TYR A 109 -9.99 -5.26 9.78
CA TYR A 109 -11.43 -5.56 9.70
C TYR A 109 -11.83 -6.76 10.55
N THR A 110 -10.92 -7.71 10.78
CA THR A 110 -11.16 -8.81 11.72
C THR A 110 -11.22 -8.30 13.17
N ARG A 111 -10.32 -7.36 13.55
CA ARG A 111 -10.37 -6.73 14.87
C ARG A 111 -11.66 -5.92 15.06
N GLN A 112 -12.03 -5.10 14.08
CA GLN A 112 -13.28 -4.34 14.10
C GLN A 112 -14.48 -5.26 14.24
N ASN A 113 -14.54 -6.36 13.48
CA ASN A 113 -15.62 -7.35 13.55
C ASN A 113 -15.77 -8.01 14.94
N LYS A 114 -14.65 -8.22 15.65
CA LYS A 114 -14.71 -8.81 17.00
C LYS A 114 -15.45 -7.92 17.98
N ASN A 115 -15.38 -6.61 17.79
CA ASN A 115 -16.01 -5.61 18.64
C ASN A 115 -17.48 -5.35 18.28
N LEU A 116 -17.97 -5.89 17.16
CA LEU A 116 -19.35 -5.72 16.70
C LEU A 116 -20.28 -6.84 17.23
N PRO A 117 -21.55 -6.53 17.53
CA PRO A 117 -22.60 -7.53 17.73
C PRO A 117 -22.69 -8.47 16.54
N LYS A 118 -23.12 -9.72 16.77
CA LYS A 118 -23.15 -10.75 15.71
C LYS A 118 -23.95 -10.34 14.47
N GLU A 119 -25.03 -9.59 14.69
CA GLU A 119 -25.96 -9.12 13.64
C GLU A 119 -25.34 -8.04 12.74
N GLN A 120 -24.31 -7.34 13.24
CA GLN A 120 -23.62 -6.27 12.50
C GLN A 120 -22.31 -6.72 11.88
N ARG A 121 -21.92 -7.97 12.13
CA ARG A 121 -20.69 -8.52 11.55
C ARG A 121 -20.79 -8.67 10.05
N PHE A 122 -19.70 -8.33 9.36
CA PHE A 122 -19.61 -8.38 7.92
C PHE A 122 -18.58 -9.41 7.45
N ASN A 123 -18.68 -9.81 6.18
CA ASN A 123 -17.65 -10.64 5.55
C ASN A 123 -16.43 -9.77 5.23
N VAL A 124 -15.31 -10.05 5.90
CA VAL A 124 -14.05 -9.28 5.79
C VAL A 124 -13.55 -9.20 4.35
N ASN A 125 -13.51 -10.32 3.64
CA ASN A 125 -12.99 -10.34 2.27
C ASN A 125 -13.90 -9.56 1.30
N LYS A 126 -15.22 -9.61 1.51
CA LYS A 126 -16.17 -8.81 0.74
C LYS A 126 -16.01 -7.33 1.05
N ARG A 127 -15.86 -6.95 2.32
CA ARG A 127 -15.62 -5.57 2.73
C ARG A 127 -14.37 -4.99 2.07
N ILE A 128 -13.26 -5.75 2.05
CA ILE A 128 -12.03 -5.34 1.36
C ILE A 128 -12.27 -5.11 -0.14
N ALA A 129 -13.00 -6.03 -0.81
CA ALA A 129 -13.33 -5.90 -2.23
C ALA A 129 -14.14 -4.63 -2.52
N ASP A 130 -15.14 -4.36 -1.68
CA ASP A 130 -16.03 -3.20 -1.81
C ASP A 130 -15.26 -1.88 -1.60
N ASP A 131 -14.43 -1.79 -0.56
CA ASP A 131 -13.64 -0.60 -0.24
C ASP A 131 -12.55 -0.32 -1.29
N LEU A 132 -11.97 -1.36 -1.88
CA LEU A 132 -11.06 -1.22 -3.02
C LEU A 132 -11.81 -1.00 -4.36
N LYS A 133 -13.10 -0.64 -4.30
CA LYS A 133 -13.95 -0.25 -5.43
C LYS A 133 -13.97 -1.29 -6.57
N GLY A 134 -13.91 -2.58 -6.21
CA GLY A 134 -13.93 -3.68 -7.15
C GLY A 134 -12.64 -3.87 -7.96
N LYS A 135 -11.54 -3.19 -7.59
CA LYS A 135 -10.21 -3.43 -8.17
C LYS A 135 -9.81 -4.90 -8.08
N TYR A 136 -10.21 -5.55 -7.00
CA TYR A 136 -10.00 -6.98 -6.77
C TYR A 136 -11.31 -7.68 -6.40
N THR A 137 -11.53 -8.83 -6.99
CA THR A 137 -12.62 -9.73 -6.60
C THR A 137 -12.33 -10.39 -5.26
N VAL A 138 -13.37 -10.86 -4.56
CA VAL A 138 -13.21 -11.63 -3.31
C VAL A 138 -12.26 -12.82 -3.49
N ARG A 139 -12.32 -13.50 -4.65
CA ARG A 139 -11.42 -14.61 -4.96
C ARG A 139 -9.96 -14.19 -5.08
N GLN A 140 -9.69 -13.03 -5.68
CA GLN A 140 -8.34 -12.48 -5.75
C GLN A 140 -7.82 -12.08 -4.38
N ILE A 141 -8.66 -11.48 -3.53
CA ILE A 141 -8.30 -11.14 -2.14
C ILE A 141 -7.88 -12.38 -1.36
N ILE A 142 -8.62 -13.48 -1.47
CA ILE A 142 -8.24 -14.75 -0.84
C ILE A 142 -6.89 -15.25 -1.36
N ARG A 143 -6.63 -15.14 -2.67
CA ARG A 143 -5.33 -15.54 -3.25
C ARG A 143 -4.17 -14.69 -2.76
N TYR A 144 -4.36 -13.37 -2.62
CA TYR A 144 -3.34 -12.49 -2.06
C TYR A 144 -3.03 -12.81 -0.61
N LYS A 145 -4.05 -13.11 0.20
CA LYS A 145 -3.86 -13.55 1.59
C LYS A 145 -3.09 -14.87 1.67
N ASN A 146 -3.43 -15.84 0.84
CA ASN A 146 -2.72 -17.11 0.76
C ASN A 146 -1.28 -16.92 0.28
N PHE A 147 -1.04 -16.02 -0.68
CA PHE A 147 0.30 -15.68 -1.14
C PHE A 147 1.12 -15.02 -0.03
N ASP A 148 0.53 -14.10 0.75
CA ASP A 148 1.21 -13.45 1.87
C ASP A 148 1.64 -14.44 2.96
N SER A 149 0.91 -15.54 3.14
CA SER A 149 1.24 -16.59 4.12
C SER A 149 2.36 -17.54 3.69
N LEU A 150 2.88 -17.42 2.46
CA LEU A 150 4.04 -18.21 2.01
C LEU A 150 5.34 -17.70 2.67
N ILE A 151 6.36 -18.56 2.72
CA ILE A 151 7.70 -18.16 3.16
C ILE A 151 8.33 -17.15 2.17
N ASP A 152 9.20 -16.29 2.66
CA ASP A 152 9.78 -15.20 1.87
C ASP A 152 10.62 -15.71 0.70
N GLU A 153 11.38 -16.80 0.89
CA GLU A 153 12.15 -17.44 -0.19
C GLU A 153 11.26 -17.89 -1.35
N LEU A 154 10.06 -18.42 -1.06
CA LEU A 154 9.12 -18.83 -2.10
C LEU A 154 8.50 -17.61 -2.79
N LYS A 155 8.14 -16.55 -2.05
CA LYS A 155 7.62 -15.30 -2.61
C LYS A 155 8.63 -14.68 -3.59
N GLU A 156 9.90 -14.57 -3.18
CA GLU A 156 10.96 -14.00 -4.01
C GLU A 156 11.17 -14.80 -5.30
N VAL A 157 11.26 -16.11 -5.20
CA VAL A 157 11.46 -16.99 -6.38
C VAL A 157 10.30 -16.88 -7.35
N VAL A 158 9.07 -16.86 -6.85
CA VAL A 158 7.87 -16.71 -7.66
C VAL A 158 7.87 -15.41 -8.46
N ILE A 159 8.26 -14.31 -7.83
CA ILE A 159 8.32 -13.00 -8.49
C ILE A 159 9.44 -12.96 -9.52
N ASN A 160 10.63 -13.43 -9.16
CA ASN A 160 11.79 -13.43 -10.04
C ASN A 160 11.58 -14.32 -11.28
N HIS A 161 10.77 -15.35 -11.18
CA HIS A 161 10.39 -16.22 -12.32
C HIS A 161 9.11 -15.78 -13.03
N GLY A 162 8.50 -14.65 -12.65
CA GLY A 162 7.31 -14.10 -13.30
C GLY A 162 6.05 -14.98 -13.16
N MET A 163 5.96 -15.79 -12.10
CA MET A 163 4.85 -16.70 -11.88
C MET A 163 3.59 -15.96 -11.40
N SER A 164 2.41 -16.51 -11.71
CA SER A 164 1.17 -15.88 -11.27
C SER A 164 0.85 -16.21 -9.82
N ILE A 165 0.36 -15.19 -9.07
CA ILE A 165 -0.12 -15.39 -7.69
C ILE A 165 -1.22 -16.45 -7.63
N SER A 166 -2.06 -16.55 -8.67
CA SER A 166 -3.15 -17.52 -8.67
C SER A 166 -2.67 -18.97 -8.73
N GLU A 167 -1.50 -19.20 -9.28
CA GLU A 167 -0.88 -20.51 -9.37
C GLU A 167 -0.22 -20.90 -8.03
N ILE A 168 0.57 -19.98 -7.48
CA ILE A 168 1.36 -20.24 -6.28
C ILE A 168 0.55 -20.16 -4.99
N SER A 169 -0.49 -19.33 -4.95
CA SER A 169 -1.32 -19.19 -3.73
C SER A 169 -2.01 -20.49 -3.28
N THR A 170 -2.03 -21.51 -4.13
CA THR A 170 -2.55 -22.85 -3.77
C THR A 170 -1.62 -23.61 -2.83
N TYR A 171 -0.34 -23.28 -2.83
CA TYR A 171 0.69 -23.95 -2.01
C TYR A 171 0.80 -23.42 -0.58
N HIS A 172 -0.09 -22.51 -0.17
CA HIS A 172 -0.15 -22.00 1.20
C HIS A 172 -0.45 -23.07 2.26
N THR A 173 -0.94 -24.24 1.86
CA THR A 173 -1.22 -25.37 2.75
C THR A 173 0.00 -26.26 3.01
N LEU A 174 1.08 -26.05 2.25
CA LEU A 174 2.34 -26.77 2.45
C LEU A 174 3.01 -26.30 3.75
N THR A 175 3.73 -27.22 4.39
CA THR A 175 4.60 -26.90 5.52
C THR A 175 5.74 -25.98 5.09
N VAL A 176 6.42 -25.35 6.05
CA VAL A 176 7.58 -24.47 5.78
C VAL A 176 8.67 -25.21 5.00
N ASP A 177 8.97 -26.47 5.38
CA ASP A 177 9.99 -27.28 4.72
C ASP A 177 9.60 -27.64 3.28
N GLU A 178 8.34 -27.99 3.05
CA GLU A 178 7.81 -28.27 1.70
C GLU A 178 7.82 -27.01 0.83
N GLN A 179 7.50 -25.85 1.39
CA GLN A 179 7.60 -24.57 0.69
C GLN A 179 9.04 -24.24 0.32
N ALA A 180 10.00 -24.51 1.21
CA ALA A 180 11.44 -24.31 0.96
C ALA A 180 11.93 -25.25 -0.17
N LEU A 181 11.51 -26.52 -0.16
CA LEU A 181 11.80 -27.45 -1.25
C LEU A 181 11.22 -26.99 -2.57
N LEU A 182 9.96 -26.49 -2.58
CA LEU A 182 9.32 -25.95 -3.75
C LEU A 182 10.06 -24.72 -4.29
N ALA A 183 10.49 -23.80 -3.42
CA ALA A 183 11.29 -22.65 -3.79
C ALA A 183 12.60 -23.05 -4.47
N HIS A 184 13.31 -24.03 -3.87
CA HIS A 184 14.53 -24.59 -4.45
C HIS A 184 14.29 -25.23 -5.83
N TYR A 185 13.21 -26.02 -5.96
CA TYR A 185 12.84 -26.65 -7.23
C TYR A 185 12.54 -25.61 -8.32
N ILE A 186 11.74 -24.58 -8.01
CA ILE A 186 11.42 -23.52 -8.95
C ILE A 186 12.71 -22.80 -9.39
N LYS A 187 13.57 -22.44 -8.46
CA LYS A 187 14.84 -21.75 -8.73
C LYS A 187 15.74 -22.56 -9.67
N GLN A 188 15.71 -23.87 -9.56
CA GLN A 188 16.65 -24.76 -10.27
C GLN A 188 16.10 -25.25 -11.63
N TYR A 189 14.79 -25.46 -11.74
CA TYR A 189 14.19 -26.18 -12.88
C TYR A 189 13.10 -25.41 -13.60
N HIS A 190 12.51 -24.35 -13.01
CA HIS A 190 11.42 -23.64 -13.65
C HIS A 190 11.95 -22.64 -14.70
N ILE A 191 11.43 -22.74 -15.91
CA ILE A 191 11.71 -21.80 -17.00
C ILE A 191 10.73 -20.62 -16.87
N PRO A 192 11.22 -19.36 -16.74
CA PRO A 192 10.36 -18.20 -16.66
C PRO A 192 9.38 -18.11 -17.84
N GLY A 193 8.09 -17.91 -17.52
CA GLY A 193 7.01 -17.85 -18.51
C GLY A 193 6.35 -19.17 -18.84
N GLU A 194 6.85 -20.30 -18.34
CA GLU A 194 6.20 -21.59 -18.45
C GLU A 194 5.29 -21.87 -17.24
N LYS A 195 4.28 -22.71 -17.44
CA LYS A 195 3.43 -23.14 -16.34
C LYS A 195 4.22 -24.10 -15.44
N LEU A 196 4.15 -23.89 -14.11
CA LEU A 196 4.78 -24.78 -13.16
C LEU A 196 4.16 -26.18 -13.27
N THR A 197 4.98 -27.14 -13.72
CA THR A 197 4.63 -28.55 -13.72
C THR A 197 5.45 -29.20 -12.63
N LEU A 198 4.81 -29.46 -11.50
CA LEU A 198 5.48 -30.27 -10.46
C LEU A 198 5.52 -31.71 -10.99
N PRO A 199 6.70 -32.34 -11.08
CA PRO A 199 6.74 -33.78 -11.12
C PRO A 199 6.04 -34.28 -9.86
N SER A 200 5.43 -35.46 -9.91
CA SER A 200 4.93 -36.14 -8.71
C SER A 200 6.13 -36.35 -7.77
N ILE A 201 6.37 -35.33 -6.93
CA ILE A 201 7.43 -35.39 -5.93
C ILE A 201 6.91 -36.38 -4.90
N ASP A 202 7.53 -37.54 -4.89
CA ASP A 202 7.35 -38.51 -3.80
C ASP A 202 7.98 -37.87 -2.55
N LEU A 203 7.15 -37.24 -1.72
CA LEU A 203 7.55 -36.58 -0.47
C LEU A 203 7.86 -37.60 0.64
N SER A 204 8.05 -38.85 0.31
CA SER A 204 8.40 -39.95 1.23
C SER A 204 9.92 -40.12 1.36
N LEU A 205 10.64 -39.06 1.71
CA LEU A 205 12.03 -39.16 2.16
C LEU A 205 12.13 -38.76 3.62
#